data_569b5635cfaff129cdb59bfe42808d98
#
_entry.id   569b5635cfaff129cdb59bfe42808d98
#
_cell.length_a   1.000
_cell.length_b   1.000
_cell.length_c   1.000
_cell.angle_alpha   90.00
_cell.angle_beta   90.00
_cell.angle_gamma   90.00
#
_symmetry.space_group_name_H-M   'P 1'
#
loop_
_entity.id
_entity.type
_entity.pdbx_description
1 polymer ?
#
loop_
_entity_poly.entity_id
_entity_poly.type
_entity_poly.pdbx_seq_one_letter_code
_entity_poly.pdbx_strand_id
1 'polypeptide(L)'
;MHPPRVGGGCSAWQARVETLPLERTYAAAVSLIPPTSADALQAELAARSGRIRPAAYAMRPEVLGAARLSRYSFSRTMLRRAVADGWTAGRVHQDLDAEGRGETIYVVDAGTQRFSFVVFTTTIDESAHTDRVIADRWEVAGALVDGDVDDDLLARLRIEVPEQESGRMDPRILSLTRGNRSVRFFGYLVDELAAGRQPDPDQVGDAGYILRSTAFYANGKFGMRSFAGYPGDHPFRVPYRAQFVAAWMFRELGYDMVEHCARAKGGDNAVGFDGEWCRYFGLGNATGLGLVPYALKHPRVLDAWVGVREMALADVRERVVAPTDGAVLRGWIAKAREHFASGSNDDCTPFLNSQALVPLLDDVAEAWGRVADGADPYDALYLWAENQGPETSEMVVSLLLELHDGDDDLFDLLFLVDEHSSADPTATVAEVRAKLDERFGWLGELNLDEPPADAFWWVVSDNTEEPRRARRDRLAPEGRDVAVDVALRLWRFGRTLEDRHADEPVAAVLADHPEHRMALERLVASDRRYGEPRDNTCATSYLPLQIQRFQLAQYGMDEFKPKDTDWLRVTLFQGAPRLAELGPDTTDDWVLPARPTSRKE
;
A
#
# COMPACT_ATOMS: atom_id res chain seq x y z
N MET A 1 -4.81 39.52 -10.59
CA MET A 1 -4.69 39.40 -9.11
C MET A 1 -4.42 37.91 -8.88
N HIS A 2 -3.19 37.56 -8.57
CA HIS A 2 -2.83 36.20 -8.24
C HIS A 2 -3.25 35.90 -6.81
N PRO A 3 -3.81 34.72 -6.51
CA PRO A 3 -4.01 34.31 -5.12
C PRO A 3 -2.65 34.09 -4.45
N PRO A 4 -2.53 34.29 -3.14
CA PRO A 4 -1.27 34.11 -2.44
C PRO A 4 -0.89 32.62 -2.45
N ARG A 5 0.36 32.33 -2.75
CA ARG A 5 0.97 31.01 -2.59
C ARG A 5 0.90 30.64 -1.10
N VAL A 6 0.19 29.58 -0.80
CA VAL A 6 0.28 28.91 0.49
C VAL A 6 1.59 28.09 0.51
N GLY A 7 2.68 28.80 0.71
CA GLY A 7 4.03 28.23 0.78
C GLY A 7 4.59 28.24 2.20
N GLY A 8 3.76 27.93 3.21
CA GLY A 8 4.18 28.10 4.61
C GLY A 8 4.29 26.83 5.46
N GLY A 9 3.63 25.72 5.07
CA GLY A 9 3.55 24.55 5.92
C GLY A 9 4.86 23.77 6.03
N CYS A 10 5.42 23.39 4.90
CA CYS A 10 6.62 22.54 4.88
C CYS A 10 7.85 23.21 5.49
N SER A 11 8.05 24.52 5.24
CA SER A 11 9.19 25.25 5.81
C SER A 11 9.05 25.46 7.33
N ALA A 12 7.83 25.61 7.87
CA ALA A 12 7.60 25.75 9.29
C ALA A 12 7.86 24.44 10.07
N TRP A 13 7.54 23.29 9.43
CA TRP A 13 7.81 21.98 10.00
C TRP A 13 9.29 21.59 9.95
N GLN A 14 9.96 21.85 8.83
CA GLN A 14 11.40 21.67 8.73
C GLN A 14 12.15 22.57 9.73
N ALA A 15 11.72 23.84 9.87
CA ALA A 15 12.32 24.74 10.85
C ALA A 15 12.09 24.30 12.32
N ARG A 16 10.97 23.62 12.63
CA ARG A 16 10.74 23.05 13.96
C ARG A 16 11.61 21.84 14.26
N VAL A 17 11.85 21.01 13.23
CA VAL A 17 12.72 19.84 13.38
C VAL A 17 14.18 20.25 13.56
N GLU A 18 14.63 21.28 12.86
CA GLU A 18 15.99 21.81 12.98
C GLU A 18 16.28 22.55 14.30
N THR A 19 15.23 23.03 14.99
CA THR A 19 15.38 23.78 16.26
C THR A 19 15.16 22.95 17.52
N LEU A 20 14.87 21.65 17.40
CA LEU A 20 14.70 20.77 18.56
C LEU A 20 16.07 20.49 19.22
N PRO A 21 16.22 20.74 20.53
CA PRO A 21 17.47 20.39 21.20
C PRO A 21 17.64 18.87 21.23
N LEU A 22 18.76 18.42 20.68
CA LEU A 22 19.21 17.02 20.59
C LEU A 22 19.45 16.33 21.95
N GLU A 23 19.18 17.03 23.07
CA GLU A 23 19.47 16.52 24.39
C GLU A 23 18.18 16.12 25.15
N ARG A 24 17.64 14.95 24.83
CA ARG A 24 16.92 14.14 25.81
C ARG A 24 17.44 12.71 25.73
N THR A 25 18.18 12.37 26.76
CA THR A 25 18.70 11.05 27.08
C THR A 25 17.56 10.03 27.07
N TYR A 26 17.44 9.31 25.96
CA TYR A 26 16.81 8.00 25.99
C TYR A 26 17.78 7.07 26.70
N ALA A 27 17.30 6.37 27.75
CA ALA A 27 18.06 5.32 28.37
C ALA A 27 18.48 4.33 27.28
N ALA A 28 19.74 4.37 26.99
CA ALA A 28 20.61 3.58 26.18
C ALA A 28 20.04 2.29 25.55
N ALA A 29 19.16 2.43 24.57
CA ALA A 29 19.15 1.49 23.47
C ALA A 29 20.24 1.99 22.50
N VAL A 30 21.26 1.17 22.25
CA VAL A 30 22.30 1.50 21.27
C VAL A 30 21.62 1.71 19.92
N SER A 31 21.44 2.96 19.52
CA SER A 31 20.91 3.29 18.20
C SER A 31 22.05 3.18 17.21
N LEU A 32 22.00 2.19 16.36
CA LEU A 32 22.96 2.02 15.25
C LEU A 32 22.73 3.00 14.09
N ILE A 33 21.74 3.88 14.22
CA ILE A 33 21.39 4.92 13.27
C ILE A 33 21.39 6.26 14.02
N PRO A 34 21.96 7.32 13.45
CA PRO A 34 21.70 8.65 13.96
C PRO A 34 20.18 8.91 13.91
N PRO A 35 19.59 9.53 14.95
CA PRO A 35 18.17 9.82 14.96
C PRO A 35 17.80 10.64 13.72
N THR A 36 16.83 10.15 12.97
CA THR A 36 16.27 10.91 11.85
C THR A 36 15.38 12.02 12.38
N SER A 37 15.18 13.07 11.58
CA SER A 37 14.20 14.12 11.92
C SER A 37 12.79 13.55 12.13
N ALA A 38 12.42 12.50 11.37
CA ALA A 38 11.16 11.79 11.55
C ALA A 38 11.08 11.09 12.91
N ASP A 39 12.15 10.42 13.35
CA ASP A 39 12.17 9.76 14.66
C ASP A 39 12.05 10.77 15.81
N ALA A 40 12.75 11.91 15.70
CA ALA A 40 12.68 12.98 16.68
C ALA A 40 11.26 13.56 16.77
N LEU A 41 10.60 13.78 15.64
CA LEU A 41 9.25 14.31 15.60
C LEU A 41 8.22 13.30 16.12
N GLN A 42 8.34 12.03 15.76
CA GLN A 42 7.48 10.98 16.31
C GLN A 42 7.63 10.87 17.84
N ALA A 43 8.86 10.95 18.32
CA ALA A 43 9.13 10.93 19.76
C ALA A 43 8.53 12.15 20.47
N GLU A 44 8.58 13.35 19.87
CA GLU A 44 7.99 14.55 20.43
C GLU A 44 6.47 14.48 20.46
N LEU A 45 5.82 14.05 19.37
CA LEU A 45 4.37 13.88 19.30
C LEU A 45 3.89 12.80 20.28
N ALA A 46 4.62 11.68 20.38
CA ALA A 46 4.35 10.65 21.37
C ALA A 46 4.49 11.16 22.81
N ALA A 47 5.41 12.09 23.06
CA ALA A 47 5.58 12.69 24.38
C ALA A 47 4.48 13.73 24.71
N ARG A 48 3.85 14.30 23.70
CA ARG A 48 2.77 15.29 23.84
C ARG A 48 1.40 14.65 24.03
N SER A 49 1.14 13.53 23.40
CA SER A 49 -0.15 12.86 23.43
C SER A 49 -0.12 11.61 24.30
N GLY A 50 -0.85 11.63 25.40
CA GLY A 50 -1.13 10.46 26.23
C GLY A 50 -2.04 9.43 25.55
N ARG A 51 -2.59 9.76 24.37
CA ARG A 51 -3.59 8.94 23.65
C ARG A 51 -3.01 8.14 22.48
N ILE A 52 -1.71 8.26 22.20
CA ILE A 52 -1.04 7.38 21.25
C ILE A 52 -1.05 5.96 21.78
N ARG A 53 -1.53 5.03 20.96
CA ARG A 53 -1.57 3.62 21.35
C ARG A 53 -0.15 3.08 21.52
N PRO A 54 0.12 2.30 22.59
CA PRO A 54 1.42 1.66 22.75
C PRO A 54 1.75 0.81 21.51
N ALA A 55 3.00 0.87 21.05
CA ALA A 55 3.45 0.10 19.91
C ALA A 55 3.17 -1.40 20.05
N ALA A 56 3.40 -1.95 21.25
CA ALA A 56 3.11 -3.34 21.55
C ALA A 56 1.63 -3.72 21.39
N TYR A 57 0.72 -2.76 21.46
CA TYR A 57 -0.70 -2.96 21.17
C TYR A 57 -1.02 -2.76 19.70
N ALA A 58 -0.66 -1.57 19.14
CA ALA A 58 -1.03 -1.16 17.79
C ALA A 58 -0.51 -2.12 16.70
N MET A 59 0.58 -2.82 16.99
CA MET A 59 1.25 -3.70 16.04
C MET A 59 1.03 -5.19 16.29
N ARG A 60 0.15 -5.55 17.22
CA ARG A 60 -0.23 -6.97 17.35
C ARG A 60 -0.88 -7.46 16.05
N PRO A 61 -0.60 -8.73 15.65
CA PRO A 61 -1.22 -9.31 14.45
C PRO A 61 -2.74 -9.18 14.41
N GLU A 62 -3.38 -9.32 15.58
CA GLU A 62 -4.83 -9.24 15.75
C GLU A 62 -5.35 -7.85 15.38
N VAL A 63 -4.71 -6.80 15.86
CA VAL A 63 -5.10 -5.41 15.62
C VAL A 63 -4.90 -5.06 14.14
N LEU A 64 -3.72 -5.37 13.60
CA LEU A 64 -3.43 -5.14 12.18
C LEU A 64 -4.36 -5.94 11.26
N GLY A 65 -4.69 -7.17 11.62
CA GLY A 65 -5.60 -8.01 10.85
C GLY A 65 -7.06 -7.53 10.87
N ALA A 66 -7.46 -6.80 11.90
CA ALA A 66 -8.78 -6.18 12.01
C ALA A 66 -8.86 -4.78 11.39
N ALA A 67 -7.71 -4.19 11.00
CA ALA A 67 -7.65 -2.84 10.47
C ALA A 67 -8.43 -2.72 9.14
N ARG A 68 -9.04 -1.56 8.94
CA ARG A 68 -9.87 -1.25 7.79
C ARG A 68 -9.26 -0.14 6.95
N LEU A 69 -9.90 0.15 5.82
CA LEU A 69 -9.58 1.27 4.95
C LEU A 69 -9.24 2.51 5.76
N SER A 70 -8.17 3.16 5.37
CA SER A 70 -7.68 4.35 6.05
C SER A 70 -7.48 5.49 5.07
N ARG A 71 -7.82 6.69 5.50
CA ARG A 71 -7.47 7.94 4.85
C ARG A 71 -5.96 8.03 4.53
N TYR A 72 -5.14 7.32 5.32
CA TYR A 72 -3.69 7.28 5.21
C TYR A 72 -3.14 6.20 4.27
N SER A 73 -3.97 5.44 3.56
CA SER A 73 -3.44 4.54 2.53
C SER A 73 -2.69 5.33 1.45
N PHE A 74 -1.62 4.77 0.92
CA PHE A 74 -0.80 5.46 -0.09
C PHE A 74 -1.61 5.80 -1.34
N SER A 75 -2.54 4.95 -1.74
CA SER A 75 -3.42 5.20 -2.89
C SER A 75 -4.31 6.43 -2.69
N ARG A 76 -4.93 6.56 -1.51
CA ARG A 76 -5.79 7.72 -1.20
C ARG A 76 -4.98 9.00 -1.03
N THR A 77 -3.89 8.93 -0.28
CA THR A 77 -2.99 10.07 -0.08
C THR A 77 -2.40 10.55 -1.41
N MET A 78 -2.08 9.62 -2.32
CA MET A 78 -1.58 9.99 -3.65
C MET A 78 -2.60 10.85 -4.41
N LEU A 79 -3.88 10.48 -4.42
CA LEU A 79 -4.92 11.25 -5.12
C LEU A 79 -5.17 12.62 -4.48
N ARG A 80 -5.28 12.68 -3.14
CA ARG A 80 -5.43 13.97 -2.43
C ARG A 80 -4.26 14.90 -2.72
N ARG A 81 -3.04 14.36 -2.67
CA ARG A 81 -1.82 15.12 -2.94
C ARG A 81 -1.77 15.60 -4.39
N ALA A 82 -2.13 14.74 -5.35
CA ALA A 82 -2.19 15.13 -6.76
C ALA A 82 -3.14 16.32 -6.98
N VAL A 83 -4.30 16.33 -6.33
CA VAL A 83 -5.23 17.46 -6.39
C VAL A 83 -4.69 18.70 -5.69
N ALA A 84 -4.14 18.54 -4.48
CA ALA A 84 -3.56 19.65 -3.72
C ALA A 84 -2.39 20.32 -4.47
N ASP A 85 -1.59 19.52 -5.17
CA ASP A 85 -0.46 19.97 -6.00
C ASP A 85 -0.92 20.47 -7.39
N GLY A 86 -2.22 20.44 -7.68
CA GLY A 86 -2.80 20.93 -8.94
C GLY A 86 -2.48 20.06 -10.17
N TRP A 87 -2.29 18.74 -9.95
CA TRP A 87 -2.04 17.83 -11.06
C TRP A 87 -3.25 17.71 -11.97
N THR A 88 -2.97 17.56 -13.26
CA THR A 88 -3.98 17.20 -14.24
C THR A 88 -3.56 15.94 -14.98
N ALA A 89 -4.53 15.15 -15.41
CA ALA A 89 -4.26 13.93 -16.14
C ALA A 89 -5.28 13.73 -17.26
N GLY A 90 -4.84 13.12 -18.36
CA GLY A 90 -5.74 12.85 -19.49
C GLY A 90 -5.11 11.93 -20.53
N ARG A 91 -5.97 11.35 -21.37
CA ARG A 91 -5.56 10.57 -22.52
C ARG A 91 -5.25 11.50 -23.70
N VAL A 92 -4.05 11.37 -24.28
CA VAL A 92 -3.59 12.20 -25.39
C VAL A 92 -3.49 11.43 -26.71
N HIS A 93 -3.37 10.11 -26.65
CA HIS A 93 -3.31 9.25 -27.83
C HIS A 93 -4.02 7.92 -27.55
N GLN A 94 -4.74 7.42 -28.56
CA GLN A 94 -5.32 6.09 -28.55
C GLN A 94 -5.42 5.59 -30.01
N ASP A 95 -4.73 4.51 -30.29
CA ASP A 95 -4.79 3.76 -31.53
C ASP A 95 -5.06 2.29 -31.22
N LEU A 96 -6.34 1.94 -31.21
CA LEU A 96 -6.82 0.59 -30.88
C LEU A 96 -7.68 0.05 -32.03
N ASP A 97 -7.49 -1.23 -32.35
CA ASP A 97 -8.40 -1.94 -33.26
C ASP A 97 -9.78 -2.22 -32.60
N ALA A 98 -10.68 -2.86 -33.32
CA ALA A 98 -12.03 -3.16 -32.83
C ALA A 98 -12.04 -4.09 -31.58
N GLU A 99 -11.00 -4.88 -31.40
CA GLU A 99 -10.79 -5.77 -30.26
C GLU A 99 -10.03 -5.11 -29.10
N GLY A 100 -9.67 -3.83 -29.25
CA GLY A 100 -8.95 -3.05 -28.24
C GLY A 100 -7.46 -3.38 -28.18
N ARG A 101 -6.83 -3.79 -29.29
CA ARG A 101 -5.40 -4.02 -29.39
C ARG A 101 -4.73 -2.79 -30.02
N GLY A 102 -3.55 -2.47 -29.53
CA GLY A 102 -2.81 -1.29 -30.00
C GLY A 102 -2.13 -0.56 -28.88
N GLU A 103 -2.15 0.75 -28.93
CA GLU A 103 -1.47 1.59 -27.96
C GLU A 103 -2.33 2.75 -27.45
N THR A 104 -2.07 3.15 -26.21
CA THR A 104 -2.71 4.30 -25.58
C THR A 104 -1.69 5.07 -24.76
N ILE A 105 -1.73 6.40 -24.82
CA ILE A 105 -0.85 7.27 -24.03
C ILE A 105 -1.71 8.21 -23.19
N TYR A 106 -1.46 8.18 -21.90
CA TYR A 106 -1.97 9.15 -20.94
C TYR A 106 -0.83 10.07 -20.51
N VAL A 107 -1.18 11.30 -20.16
CA VAL A 107 -0.24 12.29 -19.65
C VAL A 107 -0.70 12.75 -18.28
N VAL A 108 0.24 12.94 -17.37
CA VAL A 108 0.06 13.62 -16.09
C VAL A 108 0.95 14.85 -16.07
N ASP A 109 0.33 16.02 -15.91
CA ASP A 109 1.03 17.26 -15.65
C ASP A 109 1.04 17.51 -14.14
N ALA A 110 2.23 17.45 -13.54
CA ALA A 110 2.45 17.63 -12.11
C ALA A 110 3.16 18.98 -11.85
N GLY A 111 2.51 20.06 -12.24
CA GLY A 111 3.04 21.42 -12.09
C GLY A 111 4.17 21.73 -13.06
N THR A 112 5.43 21.55 -12.65
CA THR A 112 6.61 21.82 -13.49
C THR A 112 7.12 20.61 -14.26
N GLN A 113 6.60 19.44 -13.97
CA GLN A 113 7.04 18.17 -14.56
C GLN A 113 5.86 17.47 -15.24
N ARG A 114 6.16 16.80 -16.33
CA ARG A 114 5.21 16.03 -17.11
C ARG A 114 5.64 14.58 -17.19
N PHE A 115 4.65 13.69 -17.12
CA PHE A 115 4.86 12.25 -17.16
C PHE A 115 3.93 11.62 -18.18
N SER A 116 4.41 10.58 -18.86
CA SER A 116 3.61 9.85 -19.86
C SER A 116 3.43 8.41 -19.41
N PHE A 117 2.20 7.92 -19.40
CA PHE A 117 1.90 6.51 -19.19
C PHE A 117 1.54 5.88 -20.53
N VAL A 118 2.48 5.08 -21.05
CA VAL A 118 2.36 4.42 -22.35
C VAL A 118 1.95 2.98 -22.15
N VAL A 119 0.91 2.55 -22.83
CA VAL A 119 0.36 1.20 -22.71
C VAL A 119 0.24 0.54 -24.07
N PHE A 120 0.64 -0.71 -24.13
CA PHE A 120 0.53 -1.59 -25.29
C PHE A 120 -0.40 -2.74 -24.97
N THR A 121 -1.34 -3.00 -25.88
CA THR A 121 -2.29 -4.11 -25.76
C THR A 121 -2.09 -5.06 -26.92
N THR A 122 -1.92 -6.33 -26.61
CA THR A 122 -1.66 -7.40 -27.60
C THR A 122 -2.65 -8.53 -27.44
N THR A 123 -2.61 -9.49 -28.36
CA THR A 123 -3.37 -10.73 -28.24
C THR A 123 -2.50 -11.78 -27.56
N ILE A 124 -3.07 -12.49 -26.61
CA ILE A 124 -2.51 -13.74 -26.11
C ILE A 124 -3.40 -14.91 -26.54
N ASP A 125 -2.84 -16.11 -26.54
CA ASP A 125 -3.57 -17.33 -26.85
C ASP A 125 -4.74 -17.50 -25.88
N GLU A 126 -5.93 -17.89 -26.37
CA GLU A 126 -7.11 -18.09 -25.53
C GLU A 126 -6.86 -19.09 -24.39
N SER A 127 -6.01 -20.08 -24.62
CA SER A 127 -5.58 -21.03 -23.60
C SER A 127 -4.71 -20.43 -22.49
N ALA A 128 -4.12 -19.26 -22.73
CA ALA A 128 -3.33 -18.51 -21.74
C ALA A 128 -4.17 -17.53 -20.92
N HIS A 129 -5.43 -17.30 -21.31
CA HIS A 129 -6.38 -16.54 -20.51
C HIS A 129 -6.78 -17.33 -19.26
N THR A 130 -6.34 -16.90 -18.12
CA THR A 130 -6.64 -17.56 -16.85
C THR A 130 -7.05 -16.54 -15.80
N ASP A 131 -7.97 -16.94 -14.91
CA ASP A 131 -8.27 -16.21 -13.69
C ASP A 131 -7.21 -16.42 -12.59
N ARG A 132 -6.12 -17.10 -12.92
CA ARG A 132 -4.99 -17.22 -12.00
C ARG A 132 -4.41 -15.84 -11.74
N VAL A 133 -4.03 -15.61 -10.53
CA VAL A 133 -3.41 -14.36 -10.11
C VAL A 133 -2.11 -14.09 -10.87
N ILE A 134 -1.45 -15.14 -11.28
CA ILE A 134 -0.26 -15.06 -12.13
C ILE A 134 -0.59 -15.73 -13.45
N ALA A 135 -0.46 -14.98 -14.51
CA ALA A 135 -0.49 -15.46 -15.86
C ALA A 135 0.94 -15.63 -16.37
N ASP A 136 1.13 -16.60 -17.24
CA ASP A 136 2.41 -16.82 -17.93
C ASP A 136 2.60 -15.81 -19.09
N ARG A 137 1.53 -15.12 -19.48
CA ARG A 137 1.51 -14.14 -20.57
C ARG A 137 0.58 -12.96 -20.24
N TRP A 138 0.86 -11.83 -20.86
CA TRP A 138 0.20 -10.55 -20.58
C TRP A 138 -0.39 -9.97 -21.84
N GLU A 139 -1.66 -9.59 -21.79
CA GLU A 139 -2.32 -8.87 -22.88
C GLU A 139 -1.99 -7.38 -22.86
N VAL A 140 -1.74 -6.84 -21.68
CA VAL A 140 -1.55 -5.42 -21.45
C VAL A 140 -0.26 -5.19 -20.71
N ALA A 141 0.59 -4.33 -21.24
CA ALA A 141 1.84 -3.92 -20.61
C ALA A 141 1.99 -2.40 -20.71
N GLY A 142 2.40 -1.76 -19.63
CA GLY A 142 2.53 -0.30 -19.57
C GLY A 142 3.80 0.15 -18.87
N ALA A 143 4.20 1.38 -19.18
CA ALA A 143 5.32 2.08 -18.57
C ALA A 143 4.95 3.51 -18.23
N LEU A 144 5.23 3.94 -17.01
CA LEU A 144 5.22 5.34 -16.61
C LEU A 144 6.60 5.92 -16.89
N VAL A 145 6.64 6.94 -17.72
CA VAL A 145 7.86 7.57 -18.24
C VAL A 145 7.97 8.99 -17.69
N ASP A 146 9.16 9.38 -17.27
CA ASP A 146 9.50 10.75 -16.93
C ASP A 146 9.65 11.58 -18.21
N GLY A 147 8.75 12.55 -18.39
CA GLY A 147 8.68 13.43 -19.56
C GLY A 147 7.76 12.95 -20.67
N ASP A 148 7.85 13.67 -21.79
CA ASP A 148 7.13 13.34 -23.02
C ASP A 148 7.79 12.16 -23.74
N VAL A 149 6.97 11.46 -24.53
CA VAL A 149 7.40 10.33 -25.35
C VAL A 149 7.41 10.76 -26.80
N ASP A 150 8.61 10.88 -27.38
CA ASP A 150 8.82 11.12 -28.81
C ASP A 150 8.69 9.81 -29.63
N ASP A 151 8.66 9.93 -30.94
CA ASP A 151 8.48 8.79 -31.86
C ASP A 151 9.58 7.73 -31.71
N ASP A 152 10.83 8.15 -31.48
CA ASP A 152 11.97 7.24 -31.32
C ASP A 152 11.84 6.43 -30.00
N LEU A 153 11.49 7.10 -28.92
CA LEU A 153 11.23 6.44 -27.64
C LEU A 153 10.03 5.52 -27.76
N LEU A 154 8.94 5.98 -28.38
CA LEU A 154 7.73 5.18 -28.55
C LEU A 154 8.02 3.90 -29.34
N ALA A 155 8.78 4.00 -30.44
CA ALA A 155 9.17 2.85 -31.24
C ALA A 155 9.97 1.82 -30.42
N ARG A 156 10.83 2.29 -29.54
CA ARG A 156 11.59 1.42 -28.64
C ARG A 156 10.69 0.80 -27.56
N LEU A 157 9.81 1.59 -26.94
CA LEU A 157 8.91 1.12 -25.88
C LEU A 157 7.92 0.05 -26.40
N ARG A 158 7.49 0.12 -27.67
CA ARG A 158 6.66 -0.93 -28.29
C ARG A 158 7.29 -2.32 -28.25
N ILE A 159 8.62 -2.38 -28.26
CA ILE A 159 9.37 -3.66 -28.19
C ILE A 159 9.66 -4.01 -26.72
N GLU A 160 10.19 -3.05 -25.96
CA GLU A 160 10.75 -3.32 -24.63
C GLU A 160 9.66 -3.52 -23.55
N VAL A 161 8.55 -2.74 -23.61
CA VAL A 161 7.55 -2.78 -22.54
C VAL A 161 6.76 -4.09 -22.50
N PRO A 162 6.32 -4.68 -23.61
CA PRO A 162 5.72 -6.01 -23.60
C PRO A 162 6.66 -7.11 -23.08
N GLU A 163 7.95 -7.03 -23.40
CA GLU A 163 8.96 -7.98 -22.94
C GLU A 163 9.34 -7.74 -21.47
N GLN A 164 9.22 -6.52 -20.98
CA GLN A 164 9.53 -6.09 -19.61
C GLN A 164 10.83 -6.70 -19.04
N GLU A 165 11.89 -6.69 -19.83
CA GLU A 165 13.19 -7.14 -19.36
C GLU A 165 13.73 -6.21 -18.27
N SER A 166 13.74 -6.68 -17.04
CA SER A 166 14.23 -5.89 -15.91
C SER A 166 15.70 -5.49 -16.08
N GLY A 167 15.98 -4.22 -15.82
CA GLY A 167 17.34 -3.68 -15.78
C GLY A 167 17.90 -3.21 -17.13
N ARG A 168 17.14 -3.36 -18.23
CA ARG A 168 17.54 -2.90 -19.57
C ARG A 168 16.72 -1.74 -20.09
N MET A 169 15.77 -1.25 -19.29
CA MET A 169 14.86 -0.19 -19.68
C MET A 169 15.55 1.18 -19.59
N ASP A 170 14.98 2.14 -20.31
CA ASP A 170 15.40 3.54 -20.27
C ASP A 170 15.40 4.08 -18.83
N PRO A 171 16.40 4.88 -18.40
CA PRO A 171 16.43 5.49 -17.08
C PRO A 171 15.20 6.35 -16.74
N ARG A 172 14.49 6.86 -17.74
CA ARG A 172 13.25 7.61 -17.58
C ARG A 172 12.05 6.75 -17.20
N ILE A 173 12.13 5.43 -17.29
CA ILE A 173 11.04 4.55 -16.85
C ILE A 173 10.96 4.58 -15.32
N LEU A 174 9.83 5.07 -14.79
CA LEU A 174 9.58 5.20 -13.36
C LEU A 174 8.88 3.97 -12.79
N SER A 175 7.89 3.45 -13.51
CA SER A 175 7.15 2.26 -13.12
C SER A 175 6.74 1.46 -14.35
N LEU A 176 6.73 0.15 -14.20
CA LEU A 176 6.25 -0.81 -15.17
C LEU A 176 5.02 -1.53 -14.62
N THR A 177 4.09 -1.84 -15.49
CA THR A 177 2.93 -2.67 -15.15
C THR A 177 2.61 -3.66 -16.24
N ARG A 178 1.97 -4.74 -15.85
CA ARG A 178 1.41 -5.74 -16.77
C ARG A 178 0.15 -6.33 -16.18
N GLY A 179 -0.76 -6.76 -17.03
CA GLY A 179 -2.02 -7.33 -16.61
C GLY A 179 -2.79 -7.96 -17.75
N ASN A 180 -3.95 -8.47 -17.40
CA ASN A 180 -4.87 -9.10 -18.33
C ASN A 180 -6.28 -8.57 -18.14
N ARG A 181 -7.10 -8.68 -19.16
CA ARG A 181 -8.54 -8.45 -19.09
C ARG A 181 -9.17 -9.46 -18.14
N SER A 182 -10.18 -9.04 -17.41
CA SER A 182 -10.99 -9.96 -16.63
C SER A 182 -11.66 -10.98 -17.54
N VAL A 183 -11.33 -12.25 -17.35
CA VAL A 183 -11.93 -13.36 -18.13
C VAL A 183 -13.44 -13.42 -17.93
N ARG A 184 -13.93 -13.03 -16.74
CA ARG A 184 -15.35 -13.08 -16.42
C ARG A 184 -16.13 -11.86 -16.90
N PHE A 185 -15.52 -10.69 -16.85
CA PHE A 185 -16.28 -9.45 -16.98
C PHE A 185 -15.99 -8.67 -18.25
N PHE A 186 -14.78 -8.68 -18.80
CA PHE A 186 -14.44 -7.79 -19.90
C PHE A 186 -15.40 -7.95 -21.09
N GLY A 187 -15.57 -9.18 -21.59
CA GLY A 187 -16.47 -9.47 -22.71
C GLY A 187 -17.93 -9.16 -22.39
N TYR A 188 -18.38 -9.52 -21.19
CA TYR A 188 -19.73 -9.22 -20.71
C TYR A 188 -20.01 -7.70 -20.69
N LEU A 189 -19.09 -6.90 -20.16
CA LEU A 189 -19.24 -5.45 -20.09
C LEU A 189 -19.28 -4.83 -21.48
N VAL A 190 -18.43 -5.30 -22.40
CA VAL A 190 -18.47 -4.88 -23.82
C VAL A 190 -19.82 -5.20 -24.43
N ASP A 191 -20.38 -6.37 -24.18
CA ASP A 191 -21.65 -6.82 -24.76
C ASP A 191 -22.84 -5.99 -24.24
N GLU A 192 -22.87 -5.71 -22.95
CA GLU A 192 -23.93 -4.88 -22.35
C GLU A 192 -23.89 -3.46 -22.89
N LEU A 193 -22.72 -2.81 -22.86
CA LEU A 193 -22.60 -1.45 -23.36
C LEU A 193 -22.85 -1.35 -24.88
N ALA A 194 -22.42 -2.33 -25.65
CA ALA A 194 -22.68 -2.39 -27.11
C ALA A 194 -24.19 -2.52 -27.41
N ALA A 195 -24.92 -3.16 -26.53
CA ALA A 195 -26.38 -3.31 -26.65
C ALA A 195 -27.16 -2.14 -26.05
N GLY A 196 -26.51 -1.07 -25.59
CA GLY A 196 -27.14 0.11 -25.00
C GLY A 196 -27.59 -0.07 -23.56
N ARG A 197 -27.05 -1.05 -22.84
CA ARG A 197 -27.42 -1.34 -21.46
C ARG A 197 -26.26 -1.13 -20.51
N GLN A 198 -26.57 -0.85 -19.25
CA GLN A 198 -25.57 -0.88 -18.17
C GLN A 198 -25.39 -2.31 -17.63
N PRO A 199 -24.25 -2.63 -17.02
CA PRO A 199 -24.03 -3.94 -16.41
C PRO A 199 -25.05 -4.27 -15.32
N ASP A 200 -25.39 -5.55 -15.20
CA ASP A 200 -26.24 -6.06 -14.12
C ASP A 200 -25.42 -6.21 -12.82
N PRO A 201 -25.82 -5.53 -11.73
CA PRO A 201 -25.11 -5.62 -10.45
C PRO A 201 -24.99 -7.04 -9.89
N ASP A 202 -25.98 -7.90 -10.13
CA ASP A 202 -25.96 -9.27 -9.63
C ASP A 202 -24.97 -10.15 -10.41
N GLN A 203 -24.69 -9.83 -11.67
CA GLN A 203 -23.70 -10.54 -12.47
C GLN A 203 -22.28 -10.07 -12.18
N VAL A 204 -22.09 -8.78 -11.91
CA VAL A 204 -20.77 -8.23 -11.54
C VAL A 204 -20.37 -8.68 -10.12
N GLY A 205 -21.33 -8.69 -9.19
CA GLY A 205 -21.07 -9.08 -7.80
C GLY A 205 -20.02 -8.18 -7.13
N ASP A 206 -19.26 -8.75 -6.20
CA ASP A 206 -18.27 -8.01 -5.39
C ASP A 206 -16.90 -7.85 -6.10
N ALA A 207 -16.68 -8.55 -7.21
CA ALA A 207 -15.40 -8.51 -7.94
C ALA A 207 -15.33 -7.33 -8.92
N GLY A 208 -15.44 -6.13 -8.43
CA GLY A 208 -15.54 -4.89 -9.21
C GLY A 208 -14.25 -4.48 -9.95
N TYR A 209 -13.72 -5.28 -10.88
CA TYR A 209 -12.58 -4.91 -11.71
C TYR A 209 -12.73 -5.31 -13.17
N ILE A 210 -12.23 -4.45 -14.08
CA ILE A 210 -12.22 -4.68 -15.55
C ILE A 210 -10.90 -5.31 -15.99
N LEU A 211 -9.80 -4.75 -15.51
CA LEU A 211 -8.44 -5.26 -15.72
C LEU A 211 -7.88 -5.79 -14.41
N ARG A 212 -7.03 -6.80 -14.53
CA ARG A 212 -6.28 -7.34 -13.41
C ARG A 212 -4.78 -7.19 -13.66
N SER A 213 -4.15 -6.38 -12.85
CA SER A 213 -2.70 -6.26 -12.81
C SER A 213 -2.10 -7.37 -11.98
N THR A 214 -0.92 -7.78 -12.35
CA THR A 214 -0.14 -8.76 -11.61
C THR A 214 1.03 -8.15 -10.90
N ALA A 215 1.55 -7.00 -11.36
CA ALA A 215 2.64 -6.31 -10.73
C ALA A 215 2.70 -4.84 -11.14
N PHE A 216 3.16 -4.03 -10.20
CA PHE A 216 3.65 -2.69 -10.42
C PHE A 216 5.06 -2.62 -9.86
N TYR A 217 6.04 -2.42 -10.70
CA TYR A 217 7.44 -2.36 -10.28
C TYR A 217 8.16 -1.24 -11.01
N ALA A 218 9.11 -0.62 -10.32
CA ALA A 218 9.95 0.39 -10.95
C ALA A 218 10.97 -0.26 -11.88
N ASN A 219 11.68 0.56 -12.62
CA ASN A 219 12.79 0.13 -13.45
C ASN A 219 13.87 -0.58 -12.62
N GLY A 220 14.31 -1.73 -13.09
CA GLY A 220 15.26 -2.60 -12.40
C GLY A 220 14.63 -3.94 -11.98
N LYS A 221 15.46 -4.87 -11.55
CA LYS A 221 15.01 -6.21 -11.16
C LYS A 221 13.98 -6.12 -10.02
N PHE A 222 12.76 -6.58 -10.28
CA PHE A 222 11.61 -6.48 -9.37
C PHE A 222 11.32 -5.04 -8.88
N GLY A 223 11.57 -4.06 -9.75
CA GLY A 223 11.23 -2.69 -9.46
C GLY A 223 11.92 -2.11 -8.24
N MET A 224 13.19 -2.33 -8.14
CA MET A 224 13.96 -2.04 -6.96
C MET A 224 14.69 -0.70 -7.02
N ARG A 225 14.32 0.15 -7.99
CA ARG A 225 14.80 1.53 -7.98
C ARG A 225 14.19 2.22 -6.77
N SER A 226 15.05 2.70 -5.91
CA SER A 226 14.64 3.45 -4.74
C SER A 226 14.02 4.78 -5.14
N PHE A 227 12.89 5.13 -4.57
CA PHE A 227 12.30 6.46 -4.69
C PHE A 227 13.25 7.55 -4.14
N ALA A 228 14.11 7.24 -3.17
CA ALA A 228 15.13 8.15 -2.66
C ALA A 228 16.23 8.51 -3.68
N GLY A 229 16.33 7.77 -4.77
CA GLY A 229 17.24 8.08 -5.89
C GLY A 229 16.76 9.21 -6.80
N TYR A 230 15.54 9.72 -6.61
CA TYR A 230 15.03 10.88 -7.34
C TYR A 230 15.53 12.20 -6.72
N PRO A 231 15.62 13.30 -7.49
CA PRO A 231 15.87 14.63 -6.94
C PRO A 231 14.91 14.99 -5.80
N GLY A 232 15.31 15.89 -4.90
CA GLY A 232 14.54 16.22 -3.70
C GLY A 232 13.15 16.79 -3.97
N ASP A 233 12.99 17.48 -5.08
CA ASP A 233 11.75 18.10 -5.56
C ASP A 233 10.97 17.24 -6.55
N HIS A 234 11.45 16.03 -6.85
CA HIS A 234 10.78 15.15 -7.82
C HIS A 234 9.46 14.60 -7.26
N PRO A 235 8.32 14.73 -7.98
CA PRO A 235 7.01 14.29 -7.49
C PRO A 235 6.93 12.83 -7.07
N PHE A 236 7.74 11.97 -7.69
CA PHE A 236 7.82 10.53 -7.39
C PHE A 236 8.92 10.15 -6.42
N ARG A 237 9.53 11.10 -5.73
CA ARG A 237 10.36 10.80 -4.55
C ARG A 237 9.52 10.25 -3.38
N VAL A 238 8.21 10.44 -3.44
CA VAL A 238 7.24 9.87 -2.48
C VAL A 238 7.22 8.35 -2.59
N PRO A 239 7.26 7.61 -1.47
CA PRO A 239 7.20 6.17 -1.51
C PRO A 239 6.01 5.66 -2.34
N TYR A 240 6.29 4.75 -3.25
CA TYR A 240 5.32 4.03 -4.10
C TYR A 240 4.42 4.90 -4.99
N ARG A 241 4.56 6.22 -4.99
CA ARG A 241 3.67 7.11 -5.75
C ARG A 241 3.65 6.79 -7.25
N ALA A 242 4.81 6.50 -7.85
CA ALA A 242 4.89 6.14 -9.27
C ALA A 242 4.07 4.87 -9.59
N GLN A 243 4.13 3.86 -8.71
CA GLN A 243 3.39 2.62 -8.86
C GLN A 243 1.87 2.86 -8.75
N PHE A 244 1.45 3.70 -7.80
CA PHE A 244 0.03 4.01 -7.64
C PHE A 244 -0.52 4.91 -8.73
N VAL A 245 0.25 5.85 -9.25
CA VAL A 245 -0.15 6.62 -10.44
C VAL A 245 -0.30 5.70 -11.65
N ALA A 246 0.66 4.79 -11.88
CA ALA A 246 0.53 3.81 -12.95
C ALA A 246 -0.69 2.88 -12.75
N ALA A 247 -0.98 2.48 -11.51
CA ALA A 247 -2.15 1.66 -11.18
C ALA A 247 -3.47 2.39 -11.46
N TRP A 248 -3.54 3.66 -11.08
CA TRP A 248 -4.73 4.47 -11.33
C TRP A 248 -4.99 4.67 -12.83
N MET A 249 -3.94 4.96 -13.60
CA MET A 249 -4.04 5.06 -15.06
C MET A 249 -4.36 3.72 -15.72
N PHE A 250 -3.84 2.63 -15.18
CA PHE A 250 -4.14 1.29 -15.70
C PHE A 250 -5.61 0.90 -15.46
N ARG A 251 -6.21 1.37 -14.35
CA ARG A 251 -7.65 1.28 -14.12
C ARG A 251 -8.43 2.08 -15.18
N GLU A 252 -8.00 3.31 -15.46
CA GLU A 252 -8.64 4.16 -16.47
C GLU A 252 -8.63 3.52 -17.85
N LEU A 253 -7.51 2.91 -18.24
CA LEU A 253 -7.41 2.13 -19.47
C LEU A 253 -8.49 1.05 -19.56
N GLY A 254 -8.84 0.39 -18.46
CA GLY A 254 -9.89 -0.62 -18.42
C GLY A 254 -11.23 -0.08 -18.91
N TYR A 255 -11.63 1.08 -18.44
CA TYR A 255 -12.84 1.75 -18.91
C TYR A 255 -12.74 2.13 -20.39
N ASP A 256 -11.64 2.79 -20.77
CA ASP A 256 -11.44 3.25 -22.14
C ASP A 256 -11.47 2.10 -23.15
N MET A 257 -10.90 0.96 -22.80
CA MET A 257 -10.90 -0.24 -23.65
C MET A 257 -12.30 -0.83 -23.79
N VAL A 258 -13.04 -0.99 -22.69
CA VAL A 258 -14.41 -1.54 -22.74
C VAL A 258 -15.31 -0.64 -23.59
N GLU A 259 -15.29 0.67 -23.34
CA GLU A 259 -16.11 1.62 -24.09
C GLU A 259 -15.71 1.71 -25.57
N HIS A 260 -14.40 1.57 -25.88
CA HIS A 260 -13.92 1.52 -27.27
C HIS A 260 -14.46 0.28 -28.00
N CYS A 261 -14.27 -0.92 -27.39
CA CYS A 261 -14.75 -2.18 -27.96
C CYS A 261 -16.28 -2.20 -28.10
N ALA A 262 -17.00 -1.65 -27.10
CA ALA A 262 -18.45 -1.54 -27.16
C ALA A 262 -18.92 -0.66 -28.32
N ARG A 263 -18.29 0.48 -28.55
CA ARG A 263 -18.58 1.37 -29.70
C ARG A 263 -18.24 0.69 -31.03
N ALA A 264 -17.12 0.01 -31.13
CA ALA A 264 -16.74 -0.73 -32.33
C ALA A 264 -17.77 -1.83 -32.67
N LYS A 265 -18.33 -2.49 -31.64
CA LYS A 265 -19.31 -3.58 -31.80
C LYS A 265 -20.73 -3.09 -31.99
N GLY A 266 -21.19 -2.10 -31.22
CA GLY A 266 -22.59 -1.64 -31.15
C GLY A 266 -22.89 -0.43 -32.00
N GLY A 267 -21.87 0.27 -32.51
CA GLY A 267 -22.05 1.51 -33.29
C GLY A 267 -22.83 2.55 -32.49
N ASP A 268 -23.86 3.12 -33.14
CA ASP A 268 -24.70 4.17 -32.52
C ASP A 268 -25.56 3.69 -31.36
N ASN A 269 -25.71 2.37 -31.15
CA ASN A 269 -26.45 1.82 -30.03
C ASN A 269 -25.59 1.73 -28.76
N ALA A 270 -24.27 1.81 -28.89
CA ALA A 270 -23.37 1.66 -27.75
C ALA A 270 -23.46 2.87 -26.81
N VAL A 271 -23.43 2.58 -25.51
CA VAL A 271 -23.38 3.58 -24.43
C VAL A 271 -22.06 3.48 -23.66
N GLY A 272 -21.70 4.54 -22.95
CA GLY A 272 -20.64 4.50 -21.96
C GLY A 272 -21.17 4.02 -20.61
N PHE A 273 -20.26 3.79 -19.67
CA PHE A 273 -20.65 3.54 -18.27
C PHE A 273 -21.36 4.75 -17.68
N ASP A 274 -22.40 4.53 -16.92
CA ASP A 274 -23.02 5.60 -16.11
C ASP A 274 -22.14 5.96 -14.88
N GLY A 275 -22.51 7.05 -14.17
CA GLY A 275 -21.70 7.59 -13.10
C GLY A 275 -21.46 6.62 -11.93
N GLU A 276 -22.41 5.72 -11.64
CA GLU A 276 -22.26 4.73 -10.57
C GLU A 276 -21.23 3.67 -10.97
N TRP A 277 -21.32 3.14 -12.20
CA TRP A 277 -20.37 2.17 -12.72
C TRP A 277 -18.99 2.78 -12.99
N CYS A 278 -18.93 4.06 -13.41
CA CYS A 278 -17.67 4.77 -13.58
C CYS A 278 -16.82 4.84 -12.31
N ARG A 279 -17.44 4.76 -11.16
CA ARG A 279 -16.73 4.75 -9.87
C ARG A 279 -16.55 3.36 -9.29
N TYR A 280 -17.47 2.45 -9.55
CA TYR A 280 -17.47 1.15 -8.89
C TYR A 280 -16.27 0.29 -9.30
N PHE A 281 -15.91 0.25 -10.57
CA PHE A 281 -14.80 -0.59 -11.00
C PHE A 281 -13.45 -0.03 -10.56
N GLY A 282 -12.68 -0.89 -9.94
CA GLY A 282 -11.27 -0.67 -9.63
C GLY A 282 -10.34 -1.44 -10.54
N LEU A 283 -9.11 -1.62 -10.09
CA LEU A 283 -8.10 -2.46 -10.70
C LEU A 283 -7.86 -3.67 -9.82
N GLY A 284 -8.18 -4.87 -10.31
CA GLY A 284 -7.86 -6.10 -9.62
C GLY A 284 -6.34 -6.29 -9.51
N ASN A 285 -5.86 -6.61 -8.34
CA ASN A 285 -4.44 -6.88 -8.11
C ASN A 285 -4.28 -8.08 -7.20
N ALA A 286 -3.17 -8.77 -7.36
CA ALA A 286 -2.75 -9.77 -6.40
C ALA A 286 -1.95 -9.10 -5.29
N THR A 287 -2.23 -9.47 -4.08
CA THR A 287 -1.60 -8.89 -2.93
C THR A 287 -0.10 -9.10 -2.94
N GLY A 288 0.62 -8.02 -2.98
CA GLY A 288 2.05 -8.00 -2.81
C GLY A 288 2.86 -8.51 -3.98
N LEU A 289 2.26 -8.78 -5.11
CA LEU A 289 3.00 -9.23 -6.28
C LEU A 289 4.00 -8.16 -6.74
N GLY A 290 5.28 -8.52 -6.78
CA GLY A 290 6.35 -7.57 -7.05
C GLY A 290 6.56 -6.50 -5.97
N LEU A 291 5.64 -6.35 -5.02
CA LEU A 291 5.71 -5.33 -3.97
C LEU A 291 6.15 -5.88 -2.60
N VAL A 292 5.95 -7.16 -2.32
CA VAL A 292 6.42 -7.77 -1.07
C VAL A 292 7.92 -7.65 -0.89
N PRO A 293 8.77 -7.91 -1.90
CA PRO A 293 10.20 -7.63 -1.81
C PRO A 293 10.51 -6.16 -1.49
N TYR A 294 9.64 -5.23 -1.95
CA TYR A 294 9.75 -3.81 -1.62
C TYR A 294 9.47 -3.52 -0.16
N ALA A 295 8.38 -4.06 0.38
CA ALA A 295 8.04 -3.91 1.79
C ALA A 295 9.19 -4.36 2.70
N LEU A 296 9.85 -5.45 2.31
CA LEU A 296 11.01 -5.95 3.02
C LEU A 296 12.26 -5.07 2.86
N LYS A 297 12.33 -4.24 1.82
CA LYS A 297 13.44 -3.29 1.61
C LYS A 297 13.20 -1.92 2.20
N HIS A 298 11.95 -1.57 2.47
CA HIS A 298 11.58 -0.28 3.01
C HIS A 298 10.84 -0.42 4.36
N PRO A 299 11.39 -1.14 5.34
CA PRO A 299 10.73 -1.36 6.63
C PRO A 299 10.55 -0.06 7.40
N ARG A 300 11.47 0.90 7.26
CA ARG A 300 11.40 2.19 7.96
C ARG A 300 10.26 3.07 7.46
N VAL A 301 9.99 3.06 6.15
CA VAL A 301 8.81 3.76 5.59
C VAL A 301 7.53 3.17 6.16
N LEU A 302 7.44 1.86 6.29
CA LEU A 302 6.27 1.21 6.85
C LEU A 302 6.12 1.49 8.35
N ASP A 303 7.22 1.50 9.09
CA ASP A 303 7.22 1.86 10.52
C ASP A 303 6.81 3.33 10.71
N ALA A 304 7.33 4.23 9.89
CA ALA A 304 6.95 5.64 9.90
C ALA A 304 5.47 5.84 9.55
N TRP A 305 4.97 5.09 8.56
CA TRP A 305 3.55 5.14 8.18
C TRP A 305 2.64 4.73 9.34
N VAL A 306 3.00 3.67 10.08
CA VAL A 306 2.23 3.29 11.28
C VAL A 306 2.28 4.41 12.32
N GLY A 307 3.44 5.03 12.53
CA GLY A 307 3.58 6.17 13.43
C GLY A 307 2.67 7.34 13.05
N VAL A 308 2.63 7.70 11.78
CA VAL A 308 1.73 8.75 11.25
C VAL A 308 0.26 8.40 11.53
N ARG A 309 -0.14 7.16 11.26
CA ARG A 309 -1.50 6.69 11.52
C ARG A 309 -1.89 6.81 13.00
N GLU A 310 -1.01 6.37 13.89
CA GLU A 310 -1.26 6.43 15.33
C GLU A 310 -1.27 7.86 15.88
N MET A 311 -0.44 8.74 15.35
CA MET A 311 -0.47 10.17 15.70
C MET A 311 -1.78 10.83 15.25
N ALA A 312 -2.20 10.59 14.01
CA ALA A 312 -3.47 11.11 13.50
C ALA A 312 -4.67 10.64 14.34
N LEU A 313 -4.66 9.37 14.75
CA LEU A 313 -5.69 8.85 15.65
C LEU A 313 -5.69 9.56 17.00
N ALA A 314 -4.51 9.79 17.59
CA ALA A 314 -4.38 10.50 18.85
C ALA A 314 -4.89 11.93 18.75
N ASP A 315 -4.55 12.64 17.67
CA ASP A 315 -5.01 14.01 17.41
C ASP A 315 -6.55 14.09 17.32
N VAL A 316 -7.19 13.15 16.63
CA VAL A 316 -8.65 13.10 16.55
C VAL A 316 -9.27 12.81 17.91
N ARG A 317 -8.70 11.90 18.68
CA ARG A 317 -9.19 11.53 20.02
C ARG A 317 -9.06 12.68 21.03
N GLU A 318 -8.12 13.61 20.83
CA GLU A 318 -7.93 14.81 21.67
C GLU A 318 -8.77 16.00 21.21
N ARG A 319 -9.42 15.90 20.04
CA ARG A 319 -10.16 17.02 19.46
C ARG A 319 -11.46 17.28 20.21
N VAL A 320 -11.66 18.55 20.51
CA VAL A 320 -12.97 19.05 20.95
C VAL A 320 -13.91 19.09 19.73
N VAL A 321 -15.04 18.43 19.85
CA VAL A 321 -15.99 18.29 18.73
C VAL A 321 -16.65 19.61 18.40
N ALA A 322 -16.49 20.08 17.16
CA ALA A 322 -17.37 21.08 16.60
C ALA A 322 -18.75 20.47 16.30
N PRO A 323 -19.85 21.22 16.39
CA PRO A 323 -21.20 20.68 16.13
C PRO A 323 -21.35 20.00 14.77
N THR A 324 -20.57 20.41 13.76
CA THR A 324 -20.55 19.82 12.42
C THR A 324 -19.86 18.45 12.36
N ASP A 325 -18.84 18.23 13.17
CA ASP A 325 -18.01 17.01 13.13
C ASP A 325 -18.82 15.79 13.55
N GLY A 326 -19.72 15.95 14.52
CA GLY A 326 -20.63 14.87 14.93
C GLY A 326 -21.57 14.40 13.82
N ALA A 327 -21.96 15.29 12.90
CA ALA A 327 -22.74 14.93 11.71
C ALA A 327 -21.85 14.22 10.66
N VAL A 328 -20.60 14.66 10.50
CA VAL A 328 -19.64 14.04 9.59
C VAL A 328 -19.38 12.60 10.00
N LEU A 329 -19.10 12.33 11.28
CA LEU A 329 -18.90 10.95 11.74
C LEU A 329 -20.14 10.06 11.53
N ARG A 330 -21.35 10.59 11.80
CA ARG A 330 -22.59 9.87 11.47
C ARG A 330 -22.70 9.51 9.98
N GLY A 331 -22.28 10.45 9.13
CA GLY A 331 -22.22 10.23 7.67
C GLY A 331 -21.28 9.08 7.30
N TRP A 332 -20.08 9.04 7.89
CA TRP A 332 -19.11 7.97 7.66
C TRP A 332 -19.61 6.61 8.17
N ILE A 333 -20.24 6.56 9.34
CA ILE A 333 -20.86 5.33 9.86
C ILE A 333 -21.95 4.82 8.91
N ALA A 334 -22.82 5.70 8.42
CA ALA A 334 -23.87 5.36 7.49
C ALA A 334 -23.32 4.85 6.15
N LYS A 335 -22.28 5.50 5.61
CA LYS A 335 -21.62 5.11 4.37
C LYS A 335 -20.94 3.73 4.50
N ALA A 336 -20.23 3.50 5.61
CA ALA A 336 -19.63 2.19 5.89
C ALA A 336 -20.70 1.11 5.99
N ARG A 337 -21.83 1.39 6.66
CA ARG A 337 -22.94 0.46 6.76
C ARG A 337 -23.53 0.11 5.40
N GLU A 338 -23.73 1.10 4.53
CA GLU A 338 -24.22 0.88 3.16
C GLU A 338 -23.26 0.03 2.34
N HIS A 339 -21.97 0.35 2.40
CA HIS A 339 -20.91 -0.40 1.72
C HIS A 339 -20.95 -1.88 2.12
N PHE A 340 -20.87 -2.19 3.41
CA PHE A 340 -20.85 -3.56 3.89
C PHE A 340 -22.20 -4.27 3.76
N ALA A 341 -23.33 -3.55 3.66
CA ALA A 341 -24.63 -4.14 3.36
C ALA A 341 -24.78 -4.51 1.87
N SER A 342 -24.04 -3.84 0.98
CA SER A 342 -24.11 -4.08 -0.46
C SER A 342 -23.22 -5.23 -0.93
N GLY A 343 -22.23 -5.64 -0.12
CA GLY A 343 -21.26 -6.68 -0.42
C GLY A 343 -21.49 -8.00 0.33
N SER A 344 -20.63 -8.99 0.08
CA SER A 344 -20.59 -10.22 0.86
C SER A 344 -19.77 -10.02 2.12
N ASN A 345 -20.44 -9.80 3.24
CA ASN A 345 -19.79 -9.59 4.54
C ASN A 345 -18.94 -10.76 5.03
N ASP A 346 -19.24 -11.98 4.57
CA ASP A 346 -18.56 -13.19 5.03
C ASP A 346 -17.11 -13.25 4.54
N ASP A 347 -16.83 -12.66 3.39
CA ASP A 347 -15.49 -12.62 2.80
C ASP A 347 -14.63 -11.48 3.33
N CYS A 348 -15.25 -10.41 3.83
CA CYS A 348 -14.59 -9.23 4.38
C CYS A 348 -14.44 -9.28 5.91
N THR A 349 -14.82 -10.38 6.54
CA THR A 349 -14.77 -10.49 8.00
C THR A 349 -13.32 -10.60 8.45
N PRO A 350 -12.87 -9.80 9.41
CA PRO A 350 -11.58 -9.96 10.00
C PRO A 350 -11.38 -11.33 10.62
N PHE A 351 -10.16 -11.76 10.65
CA PHE A 351 -9.77 -13.12 10.99
C PHE A 351 -9.96 -13.54 12.45
N LEU A 352 -10.27 -12.59 13.33
CA LEU A 352 -10.41 -12.90 14.75
C LEU A 352 -11.77 -13.46 15.12
N ASN A 353 -12.79 -12.97 14.49
CA ASN A 353 -14.14 -13.49 14.70
C ASN A 353 -14.97 -13.35 13.41
N SER A 354 -16.09 -14.01 13.37
CA SER A 354 -17.01 -14.02 12.22
C SER A 354 -18.17 -13.05 12.41
N GLN A 355 -18.01 -12.00 13.20
CA GLN A 355 -19.05 -11.03 13.44
C GLN A 355 -19.39 -10.28 12.16
N ALA A 356 -20.67 -10.20 11.83
CA ALA A 356 -21.13 -9.41 10.69
C ALA A 356 -20.87 -7.91 10.92
N LEU A 357 -20.37 -7.22 9.88
CA LEU A 357 -19.96 -5.83 10.00
C LEU A 357 -21.12 -4.85 10.11
N VAL A 358 -22.27 -5.16 9.50
CA VAL A 358 -23.47 -4.29 9.57
C VAL A 358 -24.00 -4.16 11.00
N PRO A 359 -24.24 -5.25 11.74
CA PRO A 359 -24.60 -5.16 13.16
C PRO A 359 -23.55 -4.42 14.01
N LEU A 360 -22.27 -4.65 13.74
CA LEU A 360 -21.19 -3.94 14.41
C LEU A 360 -21.31 -2.42 14.20
N LEU A 361 -21.60 -1.98 12.98
CA LEU A 361 -21.78 -0.56 12.67
C LEU A 361 -23.07 0.02 13.26
N ASP A 362 -24.14 -0.77 13.41
CA ASP A 362 -25.33 -0.38 14.14
C ASP A 362 -24.99 -0.13 15.63
N ASP A 363 -24.19 -0.99 16.25
CA ASP A 363 -23.71 -0.80 17.63
C ASP A 363 -22.80 0.44 17.75
N VAL A 364 -21.94 0.70 16.78
CA VAL A 364 -21.10 1.91 16.73
C VAL A 364 -21.96 3.17 16.63
N ALA A 365 -23.00 3.17 15.79
CA ALA A 365 -23.94 4.28 15.66
C ALA A 365 -24.68 4.57 16.97
N GLU A 366 -25.14 3.53 17.67
CA GLU A 366 -25.78 3.66 18.98
C GLU A 366 -24.79 4.19 20.03
N ALA A 367 -23.56 3.65 20.06
CA ALA A 367 -22.52 4.13 20.98
C ALA A 367 -22.20 5.60 20.74
N TRP A 368 -22.06 6.01 19.48
CA TRP A 368 -21.87 7.43 19.13
C TRP A 368 -23.01 8.29 19.64
N GLY A 369 -24.27 7.85 19.49
CA GLY A 369 -25.43 8.56 20.03
C GLY A 369 -25.40 8.78 21.55
N ARG A 370 -24.72 7.90 22.28
CA ARG A 370 -24.57 8.02 23.75
C ARG A 370 -23.44 8.96 24.18
N VAL A 371 -22.38 9.09 23.39
CA VAL A 371 -21.17 9.82 23.80
C VAL A 371 -20.97 11.17 23.10
N ALA A 372 -21.70 11.42 22.01
CA ALA A 372 -21.49 12.57 21.13
C ALA A 372 -21.58 13.95 21.83
N ASP A 373 -22.40 14.05 22.88
CA ASP A 373 -22.58 15.29 23.65
C ASP A 373 -21.65 15.37 24.88
N GLY A 374 -20.71 14.42 25.03
CA GLY A 374 -19.74 14.38 26.13
C GLY A 374 -18.61 15.38 25.97
N ALA A 375 -17.72 15.45 26.96
CA ALA A 375 -16.55 16.33 26.93
C ALA A 375 -15.47 15.88 25.91
N ASP A 376 -15.24 14.56 25.81
CA ASP A 376 -14.24 13.94 24.92
C ASP A 376 -14.91 12.84 24.08
N PRO A 377 -15.83 13.16 23.17
CA PRO A 377 -16.71 12.16 22.57
C PRO A 377 -15.98 11.17 21.65
N TYR A 378 -14.93 11.61 20.95
CA TYR A 378 -14.15 10.70 20.08
C TYR A 378 -13.32 9.72 20.89
N ASP A 379 -12.71 10.17 21.99
CA ASP A 379 -12.00 9.30 22.90
C ASP A 379 -12.96 8.33 23.61
N ALA A 380 -14.11 8.81 24.04
CA ALA A 380 -15.13 7.97 24.66
C ALA A 380 -15.66 6.89 23.71
N LEU A 381 -15.86 7.21 22.43
CA LEU A 381 -16.24 6.23 21.41
C LEU A 381 -15.12 5.19 21.19
N TYR A 382 -13.87 5.63 21.08
CA TYR A 382 -12.72 4.76 20.93
C TYR A 382 -12.60 3.80 22.12
N LEU A 383 -12.64 4.30 23.36
CA LEU A 383 -12.54 3.48 24.58
C LEU A 383 -13.71 2.49 24.71
N TRP A 384 -14.90 2.88 24.30
CA TRP A 384 -16.02 1.94 24.21
C TRP A 384 -15.71 0.81 23.22
N ALA A 385 -15.22 1.16 22.03
CA ALA A 385 -14.92 0.19 20.97
C ALA A 385 -13.81 -0.79 21.37
N GLU A 386 -12.76 -0.34 22.07
CA GLU A 386 -11.72 -1.24 22.60
C GLU A 386 -12.28 -2.36 23.50
N ASN A 387 -13.34 -2.07 24.27
CA ASN A 387 -13.98 -3.06 25.10
C ASN A 387 -14.87 -4.05 24.33
N GLN A 388 -15.14 -3.79 23.04
CA GLN A 388 -15.89 -4.71 22.16
C GLN A 388 -14.97 -5.68 21.42
N GLY A 389 -13.67 -5.40 21.38
CA GLY A 389 -12.66 -6.21 20.72
C GLY A 389 -12.00 -5.54 19.49
N PRO A 390 -11.00 -6.20 18.91
CA PRO A 390 -10.17 -5.60 17.86
C PRO A 390 -10.94 -5.18 16.61
N GLU A 391 -11.98 -5.91 16.22
CA GLU A 391 -12.77 -5.59 15.02
C GLU A 391 -13.53 -4.29 15.16
N THR A 392 -14.24 -4.13 16.27
CA THR A 392 -14.98 -2.89 16.54
C THR A 392 -14.03 -1.74 16.76
N SER A 393 -12.93 -1.99 17.49
CA SER A 393 -11.90 -0.99 17.74
C SER A 393 -11.29 -0.46 16.43
N GLU A 394 -10.84 -1.33 15.53
CA GLU A 394 -10.22 -0.90 14.28
C GLU A 394 -11.23 -0.34 13.27
N MET A 395 -12.48 -0.75 13.31
CA MET A 395 -13.55 -0.09 12.55
C MET A 395 -13.74 1.36 13.02
N VAL A 396 -13.82 1.58 14.33
CA VAL A 396 -13.92 2.93 14.89
C VAL A 396 -12.67 3.75 14.59
N VAL A 397 -11.47 3.16 14.70
CA VAL A 397 -10.21 3.82 14.32
C VAL A 397 -10.26 4.30 12.87
N SER A 398 -10.70 3.45 11.95
CA SER A 398 -10.83 3.80 10.53
C SER A 398 -11.77 5.00 10.32
N LEU A 399 -12.93 4.97 10.97
CA LEU A 399 -13.93 6.03 10.88
C LEU A 399 -13.44 7.36 11.50
N LEU A 400 -12.72 7.28 12.63
CA LEU A 400 -12.13 8.46 13.26
C LEU A 400 -11.02 9.07 12.40
N LEU A 401 -10.21 8.27 11.76
CA LEU A 401 -9.16 8.76 10.86
C LEU A 401 -9.71 9.56 9.67
N GLU A 402 -10.94 9.28 9.23
CA GLU A 402 -11.60 10.07 8.18
C GLU A 402 -11.90 11.52 8.60
N LEU A 403 -11.87 11.82 9.91
CA LEU A 403 -12.07 13.15 10.45
C LEU A 403 -10.78 13.97 10.57
N HIS A 404 -9.62 13.35 10.34
CA HIS A 404 -8.34 14.05 10.47
C HIS A 404 -8.10 14.97 9.27
N ASP A 405 -7.83 16.25 9.53
CA ASP A 405 -7.68 17.31 8.52
C ASP A 405 -6.23 17.79 8.32
N GLY A 406 -5.29 17.33 9.15
CA GLY A 406 -3.86 17.60 9.05
C GLY A 406 -3.04 16.44 8.44
N ASP A 407 -3.68 15.59 7.66
CA ASP A 407 -3.06 14.37 7.15
C ASP A 407 -1.90 14.59 6.18
N ASP A 408 -1.93 15.66 5.40
CA ASP A 408 -0.85 15.98 4.48
C ASP A 408 0.44 16.33 5.21
N ASP A 409 0.35 17.12 6.26
CA ASP A 409 1.51 17.50 7.08
C ASP A 409 2.11 16.29 7.79
N LEU A 410 1.28 15.42 8.35
CA LEU A 410 1.75 14.19 8.98
C LEU A 410 2.34 13.21 7.96
N PHE A 411 1.73 13.10 6.79
CA PHE A 411 2.20 12.19 5.76
C PHE A 411 3.58 12.62 5.21
N ASP A 412 3.89 13.91 5.22
CA ASP A 412 5.20 14.43 4.83
C ASP A 412 6.34 13.89 5.70
N LEU A 413 6.05 13.40 6.90
CA LEU A 413 7.05 12.72 7.73
C LEU A 413 7.65 11.48 7.07
N LEU A 414 6.89 10.83 6.17
CA LEU A 414 7.39 9.67 5.42
C LEU A 414 8.53 10.04 4.46
N PHE A 415 8.60 11.31 4.00
CA PHE A 415 9.68 11.79 3.15
C PHE A 415 10.98 12.02 3.88
N LEU A 416 10.90 12.16 5.20
CA LEU A 416 12.07 12.32 6.05
C LEU A 416 12.76 10.99 6.35
N VAL A 417 12.11 9.87 6.03
CA VAL A 417 12.67 8.54 6.26
C VAL A 417 13.67 8.21 5.17
N ASP A 418 14.94 8.12 5.56
CA ASP A 418 16.02 7.69 4.68
C ASP A 418 16.24 6.17 4.80
N GLU A 419 15.74 5.44 3.81
CA GLU A 419 15.95 3.99 3.72
C GLU A 419 17.39 3.61 3.33
N HIS A 420 18.18 4.58 2.88
CA HIS A 420 19.59 4.40 2.54
C HIS A 420 20.53 4.80 3.66
N SER A 421 20.00 5.34 4.78
CA SER A 421 20.86 5.56 5.93
C SER A 421 21.40 4.21 6.38
N SER A 422 22.63 3.96 6.01
CA SER A 422 23.38 2.80 6.47
C SER A 422 23.59 2.90 7.98
N ALA A 423 23.80 1.76 8.61
CA ALA A 423 24.31 1.71 9.97
C ALA A 423 25.49 2.66 10.12
N ASP A 424 25.64 3.26 11.30
CA ASP A 424 26.82 4.05 11.60
C ASP A 424 28.07 3.21 11.28
N PRO A 425 28.91 3.64 10.34
CA PRO A 425 30.09 2.87 9.95
C PRO A 425 31.10 2.71 11.09
N THR A 426 30.98 3.53 12.14
CA THR A 426 31.82 3.47 13.34
C THR A 426 31.25 2.55 14.41
N ALA A 427 30.02 2.05 14.27
CA ALA A 427 29.44 1.10 15.20
C ALA A 427 30.34 -0.13 15.36
N THR A 428 30.55 -0.54 16.60
CA THR A 428 31.42 -1.67 16.94
C THR A 428 30.71 -3.00 16.78
N VAL A 429 31.46 -4.07 16.63
CA VAL A 429 30.95 -5.44 16.64
C VAL A 429 30.14 -5.72 17.91
N ALA A 430 30.63 -5.21 19.08
CA ALA A 430 29.92 -5.39 20.35
C ALA A 430 28.54 -4.73 20.35
N GLU A 431 28.42 -3.51 19.81
CA GLU A 431 27.15 -2.78 19.73
C GLU A 431 26.18 -3.48 18.79
N VAL A 432 26.66 -3.93 17.62
CA VAL A 432 25.86 -4.66 16.66
C VAL A 432 25.38 -5.99 17.23
N ARG A 433 26.25 -6.75 17.94
CA ARG A 433 25.86 -7.99 18.61
C ARG A 433 24.83 -7.76 19.69
N ALA A 434 25.01 -6.74 20.53
CA ALA A 434 24.05 -6.39 21.57
C ALA A 434 22.66 -6.10 20.96
N LYS A 435 22.62 -5.37 19.85
CA LYS A 435 21.38 -5.09 19.11
C LYS A 435 20.78 -6.34 18.48
N LEU A 436 21.63 -7.22 17.92
CA LEU A 436 21.19 -8.49 17.36
C LEU A 436 20.57 -9.39 18.45
N ASP A 437 21.25 -9.52 19.60
CA ASP A 437 20.76 -10.31 20.72
C ASP A 437 19.44 -9.73 21.28
N GLU A 438 19.37 -8.42 21.39
CA GLU A 438 18.17 -7.72 21.86
C GLU A 438 16.96 -7.97 20.95
N ARG A 439 17.14 -7.91 19.62
CA ARG A 439 16.04 -7.92 18.65
C ARG A 439 15.79 -9.30 18.04
N PHE A 440 16.81 -10.12 17.95
CA PHE A 440 16.79 -11.40 17.24
C PHE A 440 17.41 -12.56 18.05
N GLY A 441 17.68 -12.37 19.34
CA GLY A 441 18.26 -13.43 20.21
C GLY A 441 17.42 -14.71 20.22
N TRP A 442 16.11 -14.60 20.02
CA TRP A 442 15.20 -15.73 19.87
C TRP A 442 15.55 -16.65 18.66
N LEU A 443 16.36 -16.19 17.69
CA LEU A 443 16.84 -17.04 16.60
C LEU A 443 17.71 -18.20 17.10
N GLY A 444 18.40 -18.01 18.24
CA GLY A 444 19.16 -19.07 18.91
C GLY A 444 18.30 -20.21 19.47
N GLU A 445 16.99 -19.98 19.65
CA GLU A 445 16.03 -21.00 20.08
C GLU A 445 15.56 -21.88 18.91
N LEU A 446 15.81 -21.41 17.67
CA LEU A 446 15.42 -22.11 16.45
C LEU A 446 16.59 -22.93 15.93
N ASN A 447 16.36 -24.20 15.59
CA ASN A 447 17.31 -24.96 14.81
C ASN A 447 17.15 -24.56 13.33
N LEU A 448 17.88 -23.50 12.90
CA LEU A 448 17.81 -23.02 11.53
C LEU A 448 18.57 -23.90 10.53
N ASP A 449 19.44 -24.78 11.02
CA ASP A 449 20.07 -25.81 10.18
C ASP A 449 19.10 -26.95 9.90
N GLU A 450 18.30 -27.34 10.90
CA GLU A 450 17.30 -28.40 10.81
C GLU A 450 15.97 -27.94 11.45
N PRO A 451 15.24 -27.01 10.84
CA PRO A 451 13.99 -26.51 11.42
C PRO A 451 12.96 -27.64 11.50
N PRO A 452 12.07 -27.63 12.52
CA PRO A 452 11.04 -28.64 12.69
C PRO A 452 10.21 -28.80 11.40
N ALA A 453 9.94 -30.06 11.02
CA ALA A 453 9.19 -30.38 9.80
C ALA A 453 7.75 -29.84 9.79
N ASP A 454 7.20 -29.50 10.97
CA ASP A 454 5.88 -28.91 11.15
C ASP A 454 5.89 -27.37 11.20
N ALA A 455 7.07 -26.74 11.11
CA ALA A 455 7.17 -25.30 11.06
C ALA A 455 6.52 -24.74 9.79
N PHE A 456 5.63 -23.78 9.96
CA PHE A 456 5.01 -23.08 8.86
C PHE A 456 5.69 -21.74 8.63
N TRP A 457 5.92 -21.42 7.35
CA TRP A 457 6.60 -20.22 6.93
C TRP A 457 5.86 -19.58 5.78
N TRP A 458 6.00 -18.29 5.65
CA TRP A 458 5.54 -17.56 4.48
C TRP A 458 6.63 -17.58 3.42
N VAL A 459 6.30 -18.08 2.24
CA VAL A 459 7.23 -18.25 1.13
C VAL A 459 6.81 -17.44 -0.07
N VAL A 460 7.81 -17.02 -0.84
CA VAL A 460 7.64 -16.46 -2.17
C VAL A 460 8.38 -17.36 -3.14
N SER A 461 7.67 -17.96 -4.07
CA SER A 461 8.32 -18.74 -5.14
C SER A 461 8.82 -17.80 -6.25
N ASP A 462 9.92 -18.17 -6.88
CA ASP A 462 10.52 -17.38 -7.97
C ASP A 462 9.56 -17.17 -9.15
N ASN A 463 8.65 -18.12 -9.37
CA ASN A 463 7.67 -18.07 -10.46
C ASN A 463 6.38 -17.34 -10.08
N THR A 464 6.10 -17.15 -8.81
CA THR A 464 4.81 -16.63 -8.37
C THR A 464 4.94 -15.32 -7.63
N GLU A 465 6.10 -14.98 -7.05
CA GLU A 465 6.37 -13.76 -6.27
C GLU A 465 5.35 -13.42 -5.18
N GLU A 466 4.39 -14.32 -4.95
CA GLU A 466 3.32 -14.13 -3.98
C GLU A 466 3.63 -14.85 -2.67
N PRO A 467 3.39 -14.21 -1.54
CA PRO A 467 3.58 -14.86 -0.26
C PRO A 467 2.53 -15.97 -0.07
N ARG A 468 3.00 -17.17 0.26
CA ARG A 468 2.17 -18.32 0.60
C ARG A 468 2.62 -18.91 1.92
N ARG A 469 1.67 -19.37 2.70
CA ARG A 469 1.98 -20.19 3.86
C ARG A 469 2.30 -21.61 3.43
N ALA A 470 3.47 -22.10 3.78
CA ALA A 470 3.90 -23.45 3.47
C ALA A 470 4.65 -24.06 4.64
N ARG A 471 4.74 -25.39 4.66
CA ARG A 471 5.66 -26.10 5.56
C ARG A 471 7.05 -26.06 4.96
N ARG A 472 8.06 -25.82 5.80
CA ARG A 472 9.44 -25.69 5.35
C ARG A 472 9.99 -26.97 4.73
N ASP A 473 9.59 -28.14 5.22
CA ASP A 473 9.99 -29.44 4.70
C ASP A 473 9.48 -29.74 3.26
N ARG A 474 8.53 -28.91 2.79
CA ARG A 474 7.90 -29.05 1.47
C ARG A 474 8.24 -27.91 0.50
N LEU A 475 9.16 -27.04 0.88
CA LEU A 475 9.61 -26.00 -0.02
C LEU A 475 10.41 -26.59 -1.16
N ALA A 476 10.09 -26.19 -2.39
CA ALA A 476 10.93 -26.48 -3.54
C ALA A 476 12.30 -25.79 -3.37
N PRO A 477 13.39 -26.37 -3.90
CA PRO A 477 14.72 -25.76 -3.79
C PRO A 477 14.79 -24.33 -4.33
N GLU A 478 13.99 -24.02 -5.34
CA GLU A 478 13.85 -22.68 -5.94
C GLU A 478 12.87 -21.75 -5.18
N GLY A 479 12.14 -22.30 -4.21
CA GLY A 479 11.19 -21.52 -3.40
C GLY A 479 11.92 -20.54 -2.50
N ARG A 480 11.48 -19.29 -2.50
CA ARG A 480 11.96 -18.26 -1.57
C ARG A 480 11.04 -18.16 -0.38
N ASP A 481 11.63 -18.21 0.77
CA ASP A 481 10.99 -17.98 2.04
C ASP A 481 11.35 -16.57 2.53
N VAL A 482 10.39 -15.66 2.44
CA VAL A 482 10.63 -14.25 2.76
C VAL A 482 11.04 -14.07 4.22
N ALA A 483 10.38 -14.76 5.12
CA ALA A 483 10.62 -14.63 6.55
C ALA A 483 11.88 -15.40 6.99
N VAL A 484 12.01 -16.64 6.52
CA VAL A 484 13.18 -17.47 6.86
C VAL A 484 14.45 -16.96 6.20
N ASP A 485 14.40 -16.40 5.00
CA ASP A 485 15.58 -15.80 4.37
C ASP A 485 16.15 -14.65 5.23
N VAL A 486 15.27 -13.80 5.78
CA VAL A 486 15.67 -12.74 6.70
C VAL A 486 16.28 -13.33 7.98
N ALA A 487 15.61 -14.31 8.59
CA ALA A 487 16.09 -14.96 9.81
C ALA A 487 17.44 -15.65 9.61
N LEU A 488 17.60 -16.41 8.53
CA LEU A 488 18.86 -17.08 8.19
C LEU A 488 20.00 -16.10 7.93
N ARG A 489 19.73 -14.97 7.29
CA ARG A 489 20.76 -13.94 7.05
C ARG A 489 21.22 -13.30 8.36
N LEU A 490 20.27 -12.97 9.24
CA LEU A 490 20.57 -12.41 10.56
C LEU A 490 21.34 -13.42 11.43
N TRP A 491 20.93 -14.67 11.44
CA TRP A 491 21.64 -15.74 12.15
C TRP A 491 23.07 -15.94 11.64
N ARG A 492 23.27 -16.01 10.33
CA ARG A 492 24.61 -16.11 9.72
C ARG A 492 25.48 -14.89 10.04
N PHE A 493 24.86 -13.69 10.01
CA PHE A 493 25.55 -12.48 10.39
C PHE A 493 26.01 -12.53 11.86
N GLY A 494 25.12 -12.94 12.78
CA GLY A 494 25.47 -13.16 14.18
C GLY A 494 26.66 -14.11 14.37
N ARG A 495 26.67 -15.24 13.64
CA ARG A 495 27.78 -16.20 13.66
C ARG A 495 29.10 -15.58 13.17
N THR A 496 29.04 -14.80 12.09
CA THR A 496 30.24 -14.08 11.60
C THR A 496 30.80 -13.10 12.65
N LEU A 497 29.90 -12.43 13.40
CA LEU A 497 30.32 -11.49 14.43
C LEU A 497 30.92 -12.19 15.68
N GLU A 498 30.61 -13.46 15.95
CA GLU A 498 31.18 -14.21 17.08
C GLU A 498 32.70 -14.34 16.98
N ASP A 499 33.24 -14.43 15.78
CA ASP A 499 34.66 -14.64 15.51
C ASP A 499 35.45 -13.32 15.40
N ARG A 500 34.78 -12.16 15.60
CA ARG A 500 35.39 -10.82 15.44
C ARG A 500 35.67 -10.15 16.79
N HIS A 501 36.62 -9.21 16.80
CA HIS A 501 36.92 -8.44 18.00
C HIS A 501 35.78 -7.47 18.36
N ALA A 502 35.48 -7.36 19.65
CA ALA A 502 34.38 -6.55 20.16
C ALA A 502 34.44 -5.07 19.74
N ASP A 503 35.63 -4.50 19.75
CA ASP A 503 35.88 -3.08 19.44
C ASP A 503 36.10 -2.83 17.93
N GLU A 504 36.03 -3.86 17.10
CA GLU A 504 36.21 -3.71 15.65
C GLU A 504 35.03 -2.96 15.05
N PRO A 505 35.25 -1.98 14.15
CA PRO A 505 34.16 -1.34 13.42
C PRO A 505 33.44 -2.34 12.52
N VAL A 506 32.11 -2.33 12.55
CA VAL A 506 31.30 -3.23 11.70
C VAL A 506 31.56 -3.00 10.21
N ALA A 507 31.99 -1.79 9.83
CA ALA A 507 32.40 -1.49 8.48
C ALA A 507 33.57 -2.36 7.99
N ALA A 508 34.52 -2.71 8.87
CA ALA A 508 35.61 -3.63 8.54
C ALA A 508 35.09 -5.05 8.31
N VAL A 509 34.15 -5.50 9.13
CA VAL A 509 33.48 -6.81 8.92
C VAL A 509 32.77 -6.85 7.59
N LEU A 510 32.05 -5.77 7.21
CA LEU A 510 31.34 -5.69 5.93
C LEU A 510 32.26 -5.55 4.71
N ALA A 511 33.51 -5.10 4.90
CA ALA A 511 34.51 -5.12 3.84
C ALA A 511 34.96 -6.54 3.53
N ASP A 512 35.10 -7.38 4.57
CA ASP A 512 35.43 -8.79 4.42
C ASP A 512 34.21 -9.65 4.02
N HIS A 513 33.02 -9.28 4.48
CA HIS A 513 31.76 -10.01 4.35
C HIS A 513 30.63 -9.12 3.80
N PRO A 514 30.70 -8.66 2.53
CA PRO A 514 29.71 -7.76 1.95
C PRO A 514 28.29 -8.36 1.84
N GLU A 515 28.18 -9.68 1.89
CA GLU A 515 26.90 -10.41 1.90
C GLU A 515 26.03 -10.10 3.12
N HIS A 516 26.64 -9.61 4.21
CA HIS A 516 25.91 -9.27 5.45
C HIS A 516 25.34 -7.84 5.46
N ARG A 517 25.61 -7.02 4.44
CA ARG A 517 25.09 -5.65 4.39
C ARG A 517 23.59 -5.57 4.58
N MET A 518 22.84 -6.43 3.88
CA MET A 518 21.37 -6.46 4.00
C MET A 518 20.89 -6.92 5.39
N ALA A 519 21.64 -7.80 6.05
CA ALA A 519 21.32 -8.22 7.42
C ALA A 519 21.52 -7.06 8.41
N LEU A 520 22.62 -6.31 8.27
CA LEU A 520 22.87 -5.13 9.10
C LEU A 520 21.80 -4.06 8.88
N GLU A 521 21.42 -3.76 7.63
CA GLU A 521 20.35 -2.81 7.33
C GLU A 521 19.01 -3.25 7.95
N ARG A 522 18.71 -4.56 7.94
CA ARG A 522 17.54 -5.11 8.62
C ARG A 522 17.58 -4.95 10.13
N LEU A 523 18.74 -5.24 10.73
CA LEU A 523 18.93 -5.06 12.16
C LEU A 523 18.73 -3.60 12.56
N VAL A 524 19.32 -2.70 11.78
CA VAL A 524 19.22 -1.25 11.99
C VAL A 524 17.77 -0.77 11.86
N ALA A 525 17.04 -1.28 10.88
CA ALA A 525 15.63 -0.93 10.65
C ALA A 525 14.67 -1.57 11.67
N SER A 526 15.12 -2.55 12.46
CA SER A 526 14.26 -3.18 13.47
C SER A 526 13.98 -2.21 14.61
N ASP A 527 12.71 -1.79 14.75
CA ASP A 527 12.27 -0.89 15.80
C ASP A 527 11.25 -1.59 16.71
N ARG A 528 11.43 -1.48 18.01
CA ARG A 528 10.49 -2.03 19.00
C ARG A 528 9.18 -1.26 19.08
N ARG A 529 9.12 -0.05 18.54
CA ARG A 529 7.91 0.77 18.64
C ARG A 529 6.71 0.12 17.95
N TYR A 530 6.98 -0.62 16.86
CA TYR A 530 5.92 -1.16 16.00
C TYR A 530 6.08 -2.65 15.73
N GLY A 531 6.11 -3.45 16.79
CA GLY A 531 6.07 -4.90 16.74
C GLY A 531 7.41 -5.59 16.99
N GLU A 532 7.34 -6.87 17.30
CA GLU A 532 8.49 -7.71 17.52
C GLU A 532 8.98 -8.31 16.19
N PRO A 533 10.28 -8.32 15.90
CA PRO A 533 10.80 -8.95 14.69
C PRO A 533 10.43 -10.43 14.53
N ARG A 534 10.25 -11.13 15.64
CA ARG A 534 9.81 -12.54 15.68
C ARG A 534 8.49 -12.74 14.94
N ASP A 535 7.53 -11.84 15.11
CA ASP A 535 6.21 -11.95 14.52
C ASP A 535 6.26 -11.84 12.97
N ASN A 536 7.33 -11.24 12.45
CA ASN A 536 7.56 -11.16 11.00
C ASN A 536 8.15 -12.44 10.40
N THR A 537 8.65 -13.36 11.24
CA THR A 537 9.40 -14.52 10.76
C THR A 537 8.75 -15.85 11.11
N CYS A 538 8.03 -15.92 12.24
CA CYS A 538 7.57 -17.18 12.81
C CYS A 538 6.06 -17.23 13.09
N ALA A 539 5.28 -16.26 12.59
CA ALA A 539 3.83 -16.27 12.79
C ALA A 539 3.19 -17.48 12.08
N THR A 540 2.74 -18.46 12.85
CA THR A 540 2.14 -19.69 12.30
C THR A 540 0.66 -19.52 11.96
N SER A 541 0.01 -18.50 12.54
CA SER A 541 -1.44 -18.27 12.43
C SER A 541 -1.80 -17.09 11.54
N TYR A 542 -0.87 -16.14 11.32
CA TYR A 542 -1.12 -14.89 10.63
C TYR A 542 -0.03 -14.58 9.61
N LEU A 543 -0.32 -13.67 8.68
CA LEU A 543 0.69 -13.07 7.83
C LEU A 543 1.77 -12.37 8.67
N PRO A 544 3.04 -12.41 8.23
CA PRO A 544 4.08 -11.61 8.87
C PRO A 544 3.69 -10.14 8.99
N LEU A 545 4.02 -9.51 10.11
CA LEU A 545 3.63 -8.12 10.40
C LEU A 545 4.03 -7.13 9.31
N GLN A 546 5.20 -7.29 8.70
CA GLN A 546 5.63 -6.40 7.62
C GLN A 546 4.76 -6.50 6.38
N ILE A 547 4.23 -7.69 6.07
CA ILE A 547 3.27 -7.87 4.98
C ILE A 547 1.94 -7.24 5.36
N GLN A 548 1.48 -7.42 6.59
CA GLN A 548 0.24 -6.78 7.07
C GLN A 548 0.34 -5.26 7.05
N ARG A 549 1.44 -4.69 7.54
CA ARG A 549 1.72 -3.25 7.48
C ARG A 549 1.71 -2.74 6.04
N PHE A 550 2.39 -3.46 5.16
CA PHE A 550 2.45 -3.12 3.75
C PHE A 550 1.05 -3.07 3.13
N GLN A 551 0.23 -4.08 3.37
CA GLN A 551 -1.13 -4.14 2.84
C GLN A 551 -2.00 -3.01 3.39
N LEU A 552 -1.90 -2.75 4.68
CA LEU A 552 -2.63 -1.65 5.33
C LEU A 552 -2.20 -0.29 4.79
N ALA A 553 -0.88 -0.07 4.60
CA ALA A 553 -0.34 1.16 4.06
C ALA A 553 -0.74 1.39 2.60
N GLN A 554 -0.73 0.34 1.79
CA GLN A 554 -0.91 0.44 0.34
C GLN A 554 -2.39 0.46 -0.05
N TYR A 555 -3.19 -0.43 0.52
CA TYR A 555 -4.52 -0.76 0.02
C TYR A 555 -5.65 -0.40 0.97
N GLY A 556 -5.36 -0.30 2.27
CA GLY A 556 -6.37 -0.08 3.28
C GLY A 556 -7.19 -1.32 3.68
N MET A 557 -6.83 -2.51 3.27
CA MET A 557 -7.25 -3.81 3.84
C MET A 557 -8.75 -4.10 3.95
N ASP A 558 -9.50 -3.89 2.89
CA ASP A 558 -10.94 -4.22 2.89
C ASP A 558 -11.24 -5.72 2.71
N GLU A 559 -10.41 -6.42 1.94
CA GLU A 559 -10.63 -7.81 1.55
C GLU A 559 -9.49 -8.73 1.99
N PHE A 560 -9.14 -8.67 3.26
CA PHE A 560 -7.98 -9.37 3.77
C PHE A 560 -8.34 -10.63 4.55
N LYS A 561 -7.82 -11.78 4.11
CA LYS A 561 -7.95 -13.07 4.80
C LYS A 561 -6.60 -13.55 5.33
N PRO A 562 -6.10 -13.02 6.45
CA PRO A 562 -4.74 -13.31 6.94
C PRO A 562 -4.51 -14.77 7.34
N LYS A 563 -5.56 -15.53 7.59
CA LYS A 563 -5.48 -16.98 7.85
C LYS A 563 -5.50 -17.83 6.60
N ASP A 564 -5.81 -17.24 5.45
CA ASP A 564 -5.87 -17.98 4.21
C ASP A 564 -4.45 -18.33 3.74
N THR A 565 -4.30 -19.53 3.21
CA THR A 565 -3.08 -19.97 2.53
C THR A 565 -3.09 -19.54 1.06
N ASP A 566 -4.22 -19.04 0.60
CA ASP A 566 -4.42 -18.60 -0.75
C ASP A 566 -4.16 -17.09 -0.91
N TRP A 567 -4.27 -16.65 -2.11
CA TRP A 567 -3.96 -15.32 -2.56
C TRP A 567 -4.90 -14.26 -1.97
N LEU A 568 -4.31 -13.21 -1.47
CA LEU A 568 -5.04 -12.01 -1.13
C LEU A 568 -5.29 -11.22 -2.43
N ARG A 569 -6.55 -11.10 -2.80
CA ARG A 569 -6.97 -10.25 -3.90
C ARG A 569 -7.37 -8.90 -3.33
N VAL A 570 -6.93 -7.83 -3.98
CA VAL A 570 -7.35 -6.47 -3.67
C VAL A 570 -7.84 -5.79 -4.94
N THR A 571 -8.79 -4.91 -4.79
CA THR A 571 -9.27 -4.05 -5.85
C THR A 571 -8.79 -2.63 -5.57
N LEU A 572 -7.76 -2.20 -6.31
CA LEU A 572 -7.18 -0.86 -6.14
C LEU A 572 -8.10 0.18 -6.75
N PHE A 573 -8.23 1.32 -6.09
CA PHE A 573 -8.97 2.48 -6.58
C PHE A 573 -10.46 2.22 -6.87
N GLN A 574 -11.05 1.21 -6.24
CA GLN A 574 -12.50 1.03 -6.30
C GLN A 574 -13.19 2.23 -5.65
N GLY A 575 -14.13 2.86 -6.33
CA GLY A 575 -14.76 4.10 -5.89
C GLY A 575 -14.02 5.38 -6.28
N ALA A 576 -12.74 5.31 -6.67
CA ALA A 576 -11.94 6.48 -7.01
C ALA A 576 -12.48 7.25 -8.22
N PRO A 577 -12.26 8.58 -8.28
CA PRO A 577 -12.65 9.37 -9.45
C PRO A 577 -11.93 8.90 -10.71
N ARG A 578 -12.58 9.10 -11.87
CA ARG A 578 -11.94 9.02 -13.19
C ARG A 578 -10.92 10.16 -13.36
N LEU A 579 -10.00 10.02 -14.31
CA LEU A 579 -9.02 11.09 -14.64
C LEU A 579 -9.71 12.43 -14.90
N ALA A 580 -10.84 12.40 -15.61
CA ALA A 580 -11.60 13.61 -15.94
C ALA A 580 -12.38 14.21 -14.76
N GLU A 581 -12.52 13.48 -13.66
CA GLU A 581 -13.29 13.88 -12.47
C GLU A 581 -12.38 14.29 -11.29
N LEU A 582 -11.07 14.28 -11.50
CA LEU A 582 -10.12 14.57 -10.43
C LEU A 582 -10.30 16.01 -9.92
N GLY A 583 -10.64 16.16 -8.67
CA GLY A 583 -10.87 17.47 -8.05
C GLY A 583 -11.02 17.39 -6.52
N PRO A 584 -11.03 18.55 -5.83
CA PRO A 584 -11.09 18.59 -4.37
C PRO A 584 -12.29 17.84 -3.79
N ASP A 585 -13.44 17.96 -4.42
CA ASP A 585 -14.69 17.37 -3.95
C ASP A 585 -14.79 15.86 -4.22
N THR A 586 -13.85 15.28 -4.98
CA THR A 586 -13.90 13.89 -5.41
C THR A 586 -12.81 13.01 -4.80
N THR A 587 -11.82 13.59 -4.13
CA THR A 587 -10.66 12.85 -3.63
C THR A 587 -10.84 12.27 -2.24
N ASP A 588 -11.81 12.72 -1.47
CA ASP A 588 -12.05 12.26 -0.11
C ASP A 588 -13.25 11.33 0.05
N ASP A 589 -14.23 11.40 -0.85
CA ASP A 589 -15.50 10.69 -0.73
C ASP A 589 -15.55 9.30 -1.38
N TRP A 590 -14.50 8.88 -2.05
CA TRP A 590 -14.50 7.67 -2.87
C TRP A 590 -14.30 6.35 -2.10
N VAL A 591 -13.92 6.43 -0.85
CA VAL A 591 -13.77 5.25 0.00
C VAL A 591 -15.12 4.63 0.34
N LEU A 592 -15.15 3.32 0.52
CA LEU A 592 -16.36 2.55 0.84
C LEU A 592 -17.46 2.73 -0.24
N PRO A 593 -17.20 2.42 -1.52
CA PRO A 593 -18.22 2.55 -2.55
C PRO A 593 -19.32 1.51 -2.36
N ALA A 594 -20.57 1.95 -2.45
CA ALA A 594 -21.67 1.01 -2.54
C ALA A 594 -21.71 0.36 -3.93
N ARG A 595 -22.10 -0.93 -3.98
CA ARG A 595 -22.35 -1.60 -5.26
C ARG A 595 -23.53 -0.92 -5.96
N PRO A 596 -23.45 -0.61 -7.27
CA PRO A 596 -24.58 -0.10 -8.01
C PRO A 596 -25.81 -0.98 -7.84
N THR A 597 -26.97 -0.38 -7.74
CA THR A 597 -28.24 -1.10 -7.60
C THR A 597 -28.90 -1.27 -8.95
N SER A 598 -29.57 -2.40 -9.19
CA SER A 598 -30.37 -2.57 -10.39
C SER A 598 -31.45 -1.48 -10.42
N ARG A 599 -31.41 -0.59 -11.41
CA ARG A 599 -32.54 0.32 -11.67
C ARG A 599 -33.74 -0.55 -11.99
N LYS A 600 -34.72 -0.61 -11.11
CA LYS A 600 -36.04 -1.12 -11.47
C LYS A 600 -36.60 -0.13 -12.52
N GLU A 601 -36.68 -0.59 -13.78
CA GLU A 601 -37.39 0.13 -14.83
C GLU A 601 -38.87 0.39 -14.43
#